data_957a904fa0a332ec071a10c22fd1b2e7
#
_entry.id   957a904fa0a332ec071a10c22fd1b2e7
#
_cell.length_a   1.000
_cell.length_b   1.000
_cell.length_c   1.000
_cell.angle_alpha   90.00
_cell.angle_beta   90.00
_cell.angle_gamma   90.00
#
_symmetry.space_group_name_H-M   'P 1'
#
loop_
_entity.id
_entity.type
_entity.pdbx_description
1 polymer ?
#
loop_
_entity_poly.entity_id
_entity_poly.type
_entity_poly.pdbx_seq_one_letter_code
_entity_poly.pdbx_strand_id
1 'polypeptide(L)'
;MKILVLRPQPGADETAARARALGLDPVVTPLFSVRALTWTAPDPGGFDAVMLTSASAARQASDGLAPFKPLPCYAVGEATAAAADEAGFADIRVGPDDGKSLLMMMAEDGMTRIFHACGQDHLALGHPDLAITRVPVYAAEAADRLPVPAEGLLAEASPALRAMFGR
;
A
#
# COMPACT_ATOMS: atom_id res chain seq x y z
N MET A 1 -11.42 22.18 -12.64
CA MET A 1 -10.82 21.14 -13.51
C MET A 1 -11.18 19.78 -12.91
N LYS A 2 -11.80 18.90 -13.71
CA LYS A 2 -12.09 17.52 -13.30
C LYS A 2 -10.81 16.68 -13.31
N ILE A 3 -10.64 15.83 -12.31
CA ILE A 3 -9.55 14.85 -12.23
C ILE A 3 -10.09 13.46 -11.90
N LEU A 4 -9.48 12.41 -12.45
CA LEU A 4 -9.80 11.02 -12.11
C LEU A 4 -8.92 10.54 -10.96
N VAL A 5 -9.54 9.94 -9.95
CA VAL A 5 -8.86 9.28 -8.84
C VAL A 5 -9.06 7.78 -9.01
N LEU A 6 -8.02 7.08 -9.48
CA LEU A 6 -8.07 5.68 -9.93
C LEU A 6 -7.55 4.69 -8.88
N ARG A 7 -6.92 5.18 -7.81
CA ARG A 7 -6.36 4.33 -6.75
C ARG A 7 -7.47 3.66 -5.91
N PRO A 8 -7.19 2.52 -5.26
CA PRO A 8 -8.17 1.83 -4.43
C PRO A 8 -8.55 2.61 -3.16
N GLN A 9 -9.70 2.23 -2.60
CA GLN A 9 -10.16 2.72 -1.29
C GLN A 9 -9.31 2.13 -0.14
N PRO A 10 -9.22 2.82 1.00
CA PRO A 10 -9.79 4.14 1.32
C PRO A 10 -8.94 5.32 0.80
N GLY A 11 -7.77 5.06 0.27
CA GLY A 11 -6.85 6.09 -0.21
C GLY A 11 -7.39 6.95 -1.36
N ALA A 12 -8.40 6.46 -2.09
CA ALA A 12 -9.09 7.24 -3.10
C ALA A 12 -9.83 8.45 -2.48
N ASP A 13 -10.54 8.24 -1.37
CA ASP A 13 -11.27 9.30 -0.68
C ASP A 13 -10.34 10.34 -0.06
N GLU A 14 -9.21 9.92 0.52
CA GLU A 14 -8.16 10.81 1.02
C GLU A 14 -7.60 11.70 -0.10
N THR A 15 -7.33 11.09 -1.26
CA THR A 15 -6.84 11.82 -2.44
C THR A 15 -7.90 12.79 -2.97
N ALA A 16 -9.16 12.37 -3.01
CA ALA A 16 -10.27 13.22 -3.42
C ALA A 16 -10.47 14.40 -2.47
N ALA A 17 -10.35 14.20 -1.15
CA ALA A 17 -10.44 15.28 -0.16
C ALA A 17 -9.33 16.32 -0.38
N ARG A 18 -8.08 15.88 -0.58
CA ARG A 18 -6.95 16.77 -0.89
C ARG A 18 -7.14 17.53 -2.21
N ALA A 19 -7.65 16.85 -3.23
CA ALA A 19 -7.94 17.48 -4.51
C ALA A 19 -9.00 18.58 -4.40
N ARG A 20 -10.08 18.34 -3.64
CA ARG A 20 -11.12 19.37 -3.37
C ARG A 20 -10.55 20.57 -2.64
N ALA A 21 -9.67 20.36 -1.65
CA ALA A 21 -8.99 21.44 -0.93
C ALA A 21 -8.13 22.32 -1.86
N LEU A 22 -7.67 21.79 -2.99
CA LEU A 22 -6.95 22.51 -4.03
C LEU A 22 -7.87 23.10 -5.13
N GLY A 23 -9.20 23.08 -4.93
CA GLY A 23 -10.17 23.60 -5.90
C GLY A 23 -10.39 22.73 -7.13
N LEU A 24 -9.97 21.46 -7.07
CA LEU A 24 -10.20 20.49 -8.14
C LEU A 24 -11.52 19.74 -7.92
N ASP A 25 -12.07 19.17 -8.99
CA ASP A 25 -13.30 18.35 -8.97
C ASP A 25 -12.94 16.86 -9.20
N PRO A 26 -12.68 16.09 -8.11
CA PRO A 26 -12.28 14.71 -8.23
C PRO A 26 -13.47 13.80 -8.51
N VAL A 27 -13.31 12.95 -9.52
CA VAL A 27 -14.19 11.81 -9.80
C VAL A 27 -13.48 10.54 -9.33
N VAL A 28 -13.97 9.97 -8.23
CA VAL A 28 -13.41 8.75 -7.64
C VAL A 28 -13.94 7.54 -8.41
N THR A 29 -13.02 6.84 -9.07
CA THR A 29 -13.35 5.66 -9.88
C THR A 29 -12.19 4.65 -9.82
N PRO A 30 -12.08 3.89 -8.72
CA PRO A 30 -10.99 2.95 -8.52
C PRO A 30 -10.91 1.91 -9.65
N LEU A 31 -9.70 1.70 -10.18
CA LEU A 31 -9.41 0.63 -11.14
C LEU A 31 -8.96 -0.67 -10.47
N PHE A 32 -8.74 -0.61 -9.16
CA PHE A 32 -8.33 -1.77 -8.37
C PHE A 32 -9.19 -1.83 -7.11
N SER A 33 -9.55 -3.04 -6.72
CA SER A 33 -10.03 -3.35 -5.37
C SER A 33 -8.95 -4.10 -4.61
N VAL A 34 -8.98 -4.01 -3.28
CA VAL A 34 -8.04 -4.73 -2.41
C VAL A 34 -8.84 -5.67 -1.55
N ARG A 35 -8.45 -6.94 -1.51
CA ARG A 35 -9.06 -7.94 -0.63
C ARG A 35 -8.02 -8.61 0.26
N ALA A 36 -8.44 -8.96 1.46
CA ALA A 36 -7.64 -9.78 2.36
C ALA A 36 -7.42 -11.18 1.77
N LEU A 37 -6.24 -11.73 2.02
CA LEU A 37 -5.94 -13.14 1.76
C LEU A 37 -6.02 -13.92 3.07
N THR A 38 -6.35 -15.20 2.98
CA THR A 38 -6.14 -16.12 4.09
C THR A 38 -4.65 -16.40 4.21
N TRP A 39 -4.07 -16.16 5.38
CA TRP A 39 -2.66 -16.37 5.64
C TRP A 39 -2.44 -16.87 7.08
N THR A 40 -1.30 -17.48 7.33
CA THR A 40 -0.93 -17.96 8.65
C THR A 40 0.23 -17.12 9.16
N ALA A 41 0.06 -16.54 10.35
CA ALA A 41 1.11 -15.79 11.01
C ALA A 41 2.26 -16.72 11.43
N PRO A 42 3.51 -16.46 10.99
CA PRO A 42 4.65 -17.17 11.54
C PRO A 42 4.89 -16.79 12.99
N ASP A 43 5.74 -17.56 13.69
CA ASP A 43 6.11 -17.24 15.07
C ASP A 43 6.81 -15.88 15.14
N PRO A 44 6.25 -14.88 15.87
CA PRO A 44 6.84 -13.56 15.97
C PRO A 44 8.22 -13.56 16.67
N GLY A 45 8.53 -14.53 17.50
CA GLY A 45 9.85 -14.71 18.11
C GLY A 45 10.99 -14.95 17.11
N GLY A 46 10.66 -15.27 15.88
CA GLY A 46 11.60 -15.43 14.77
C GLY A 46 12.06 -14.12 14.13
N PHE A 47 11.53 -12.95 14.53
CA PHE A 47 11.74 -11.68 13.86
C PHE A 47 12.20 -10.58 14.80
N ASP A 48 12.94 -9.62 14.25
CA ASP A 48 13.44 -8.44 14.96
C ASP A 48 12.55 -7.21 14.66
N ALA A 49 11.91 -7.19 13.50
CA ALA A 49 11.05 -6.09 13.06
C ALA A 49 9.99 -6.53 12.04
N VAL A 50 8.96 -5.69 11.92
CA VAL A 50 7.94 -5.76 10.85
C VAL A 50 8.25 -4.72 9.80
N MET A 51 8.10 -5.08 8.52
CA MET A 51 8.17 -4.18 7.39
C MET A 51 6.80 -4.08 6.71
N LEU A 52 6.32 -2.87 6.50
CA LEU A 52 5.10 -2.56 5.75
C LEU A 52 5.42 -1.60 4.61
N THR A 53 5.21 -2.04 3.38
CA THR A 53 5.42 -1.22 2.18
C THR A 53 4.12 -0.65 1.61
N SER A 54 2.99 -0.93 2.24
CA SER A 54 1.66 -0.46 1.82
C SER A 54 0.71 -0.39 3.01
N ALA A 55 -0.07 0.68 3.09
CA ALA A 55 -1.18 0.82 4.02
C ALA A 55 -2.20 -0.33 3.89
N SER A 56 -2.35 -0.90 2.69
CA SER A 56 -3.23 -2.05 2.46
C SER A 56 -2.78 -3.28 3.25
N ALA A 57 -1.48 -3.50 3.45
CA ALA A 57 -0.99 -4.62 4.25
C ALA A 57 -1.43 -4.50 5.71
N ALA A 58 -1.27 -3.32 6.31
CA ALA A 58 -1.73 -3.06 7.68
C ALA A 58 -3.24 -3.26 7.82
N ARG A 59 -4.03 -2.70 6.90
CA ARG A 59 -5.51 -2.74 6.96
C ARG A 59 -6.09 -4.13 6.71
N GLN A 60 -5.52 -4.90 5.77
CA GLN A 60 -6.06 -6.21 5.38
C GLN A 60 -5.61 -7.35 6.30
N ALA A 61 -4.49 -7.20 6.99
CA ALA A 61 -3.91 -8.23 7.85
C ALA A 61 -4.10 -7.95 9.34
N SER A 62 -4.91 -6.97 9.74
CA SER A 62 -4.97 -6.39 11.10
C SER A 62 -4.97 -7.41 12.24
N ASP A 63 -5.84 -8.42 12.19
CA ASP A 63 -5.94 -9.43 13.25
C ASP A 63 -4.72 -10.36 13.30
N GLY A 64 -4.21 -10.75 12.13
CA GLY A 64 -3.02 -11.59 12.02
C GLY A 64 -1.73 -10.87 12.44
N LEU A 65 -1.72 -9.54 12.42
CA LEU A 65 -0.57 -8.73 12.88
C LEU A 65 -0.52 -8.58 14.42
N ALA A 66 -1.57 -8.93 15.14
CA ALA A 66 -1.61 -8.76 16.60
C ALA A 66 -0.39 -9.33 17.34
N PRO A 67 0.14 -10.53 17.01
CA PRO A 67 1.32 -11.08 17.67
C PRO A 67 2.63 -10.30 17.41
N PHE A 68 2.66 -9.48 16.33
CA PHE A 68 3.84 -8.72 15.91
C PHE A 68 3.87 -7.28 16.46
N LYS A 69 2.79 -6.81 17.07
CA LYS A 69 2.69 -5.43 17.61
C LYS A 69 3.78 -5.03 18.60
N PRO A 70 4.38 -5.94 19.40
CA PRO A 70 5.50 -5.60 20.25
C PRO A 70 6.82 -5.32 19.51
N LEU A 71 6.92 -5.71 18.22
CA LEU A 71 8.10 -5.46 17.40
C LEU A 71 8.05 -4.06 16.79
N PRO A 72 9.22 -3.42 16.53
CA PRO A 72 9.28 -2.19 15.76
C PRO A 72 8.72 -2.41 14.35
N CYS A 73 7.86 -1.50 13.91
CA CYS A 73 7.23 -1.51 12.60
C CYS A 73 7.84 -0.43 11.71
N TYR A 74 8.51 -0.83 10.65
CA TYR A 74 9.06 0.05 9.64
C TYR A 74 8.06 0.21 8.49
N ALA A 75 7.64 1.44 8.24
CA ALA A 75 6.61 1.77 7.27
C ALA A 75 7.17 2.66 6.15
N VAL A 76 6.87 2.32 4.89
CA VAL A 76 7.17 3.19 3.75
C VAL A 76 6.20 4.37 3.75
N GLY A 77 6.71 5.56 4.09
CA GLY A 77 5.96 6.82 4.06
C GLY A 77 4.85 6.94 5.11
N GLU A 78 4.37 8.17 5.27
CA GLU A 78 3.41 8.55 6.32
C GLU A 78 2.06 7.82 6.23
N ALA A 79 1.55 7.57 5.01
CA ALA A 79 0.26 6.91 4.84
C ALA A 79 0.27 5.45 5.32
N THR A 80 1.41 4.76 5.17
CA THR A 80 1.58 3.39 5.67
C THR A 80 1.79 3.40 7.19
N ALA A 81 2.53 4.38 7.70
CA ALA A 81 2.73 4.56 9.14
C ALA A 81 1.40 4.84 9.86
N ALA A 82 0.55 5.71 9.31
CA ALA A 82 -0.78 5.96 9.86
C ALA A 82 -1.63 4.68 9.91
N ALA A 83 -1.58 3.85 8.86
CA ALA A 83 -2.29 2.58 8.85
C ALA A 83 -1.71 1.56 9.85
N ALA A 84 -0.40 1.60 10.12
CA ALA A 84 0.24 0.79 11.15
C ALA A 84 -0.19 1.22 12.57
N ASP A 85 -0.33 2.53 12.81
CA ASP A 85 -0.85 3.08 14.06
C ASP A 85 -2.31 2.64 14.29
N GLU A 86 -3.16 2.78 13.26
CA GLU A 86 -4.54 2.28 13.27
C GLU A 86 -4.61 0.77 13.56
N ALA A 87 -3.65 -0.02 13.06
CA ALA A 87 -3.53 -1.44 13.35
C ALA A 87 -3.01 -1.74 14.75
N GLY A 88 -2.51 -0.75 15.49
CA GLY A 88 -2.11 -0.81 16.90
C GLY A 88 -0.64 -1.13 17.14
N PHE A 89 0.26 -0.83 16.22
CA PHE A 89 1.69 -0.81 16.47
C PHE A 89 2.06 0.39 17.33
N ALA A 90 2.93 0.18 18.35
CA ALA A 90 3.36 1.23 19.27
C ALA A 90 4.71 1.87 18.87
N ASP A 91 5.64 1.09 18.31
CA ASP A 91 6.93 1.57 17.79
C ASP A 91 6.90 1.61 16.27
N ILE A 92 6.58 2.77 15.70
CA ILE A 92 6.49 2.96 14.26
C ILE A 92 7.62 3.85 13.78
N ARG A 93 8.39 3.36 12.83
CA ARG A 93 9.51 4.07 12.21
C ARG A 93 9.17 4.36 10.75
N VAL A 94 8.97 5.64 10.46
CA VAL A 94 8.63 6.09 9.12
C VAL A 94 9.91 6.18 8.30
N GLY A 95 9.99 5.38 7.27
CA GLY A 95 11.10 5.40 6.33
C GLY A 95 10.81 6.27 5.10
N PRO A 96 11.78 6.38 4.19
CA PRO A 96 11.61 7.01 2.89
C PRO A 96 10.47 6.36 2.07
N ASP A 97 10.04 7.04 1.00
CA ASP A 97 8.91 6.63 0.17
C ASP A 97 9.21 5.44 -0.78
N ASP A 98 10.26 4.69 -0.50
CA ASP A 98 10.60 3.48 -1.25
C ASP A 98 11.12 2.36 -0.34
N GLY A 99 10.81 1.12 -0.74
CA GLY A 99 11.13 -0.06 0.06
C GLY A 99 12.63 -0.41 0.10
N LYS A 100 13.44 0.03 -0.86
CA LYS A 100 14.89 -0.23 -0.86
C LYS A 100 15.58 0.63 0.19
N SER A 101 15.25 1.91 0.24
CA SER A 101 15.77 2.85 1.26
C SER A 101 15.29 2.44 2.65
N LEU A 102 14.06 1.91 2.78
CA LEU A 102 13.58 1.37 4.05
C LEU A 102 14.42 0.17 4.53
N LEU A 103 14.80 -0.75 3.63
CA LEU A 103 15.68 -1.87 3.98
C LEU A 103 17.07 -1.41 4.42
N MET A 104 17.61 -0.35 3.81
CA MET A 104 18.89 0.24 4.24
C MET A 104 18.77 0.78 5.67
N MET A 105 17.72 1.54 5.97
CA MET A 105 17.45 2.06 7.31
C MET A 105 17.32 0.91 8.35
N MET A 106 16.62 -0.17 8.01
CA MET A 106 16.50 -1.33 8.90
C MET A 106 17.84 -2.00 9.19
N ALA A 107 18.70 -2.12 8.18
CA ALA A 107 20.05 -2.69 8.34
C ALA A 107 20.94 -1.77 9.20
N GLU A 108 20.88 -0.45 9.00
CA GLU A 108 21.59 0.56 9.81
C GLU A 108 21.15 0.53 11.28
N ASP A 109 19.86 0.27 11.52
CA ASP A 109 19.29 0.08 12.88
C ASP A 109 19.64 -1.29 13.50
N GLY A 110 20.41 -2.12 12.80
CA GLY A 110 20.87 -3.42 13.31
C GLY A 110 19.84 -4.54 13.25
N MET A 111 18.75 -4.36 12.49
CA MET A 111 17.77 -5.43 12.25
C MET A 111 18.40 -6.51 11.37
N THR A 112 17.98 -7.76 11.53
CA THR A 112 18.50 -8.88 10.74
C THR A 112 17.42 -9.80 10.21
N ARG A 113 16.34 -10.03 10.96
CA ARG A 113 15.23 -10.92 10.62
C ARG A 113 13.94 -10.12 10.49
N ILE A 114 13.46 -10.00 9.27
CA ILE A 114 12.36 -9.10 8.94
C ILE A 114 11.11 -9.89 8.55
N PHE A 115 10.00 -9.62 9.22
CA PHE A 115 8.68 -10.04 8.77
C PHE A 115 8.10 -8.98 7.84
N HIS A 116 7.88 -9.31 6.58
CA HIS A 116 7.28 -8.42 5.59
C HIS A 116 5.88 -8.90 5.22
N ALA A 117 4.85 -8.29 5.82
CA ALA A 117 3.48 -8.43 5.36
C ALA A 117 3.30 -7.63 4.07
N CYS A 118 3.00 -8.29 2.96
CA CYS A 118 3.02 -7.68 1.63
C CYS A 118 1.76 -8.02 0.80
N GLY A 119 1.64 -7.38 -0.36
CA GLY A 119 0.67 -7.78 -1.38
C GLY A 119 1.11 -9.08 -2.08
N GLN A 120 0.16 -9.77 -2.69
CA GLN A 120 0.45 -10.94 -3.53
C GLN A 120 1.42 -10.57 -4.67
N ASP A 121 1.16 -9.45 -5.32
CA ASP A 121 2.04 -8.85 -6.32
C ASP A 121 2.94 -7.81 -5.63
N HIS A 122 4.14 -8.21 -5.24
CA HIS A 122 5.10 -7.37 -4.56
C HIS A 122 6.46 -7.39 -5.27
N LEU A 123 7.22 -6.31 -5.11
CA LEU A 123 8.60 -6.26 -5.56
C LEU A 123 9.48 -7.14 -4.66
N ALA A 124 10.30 -7.99 -5.26
CA ALA A 124 11.26 -8.84 -4.55
C ALA A 124 12.50 -8.03 -4.13
N LEU A 125 12.30 -7.06 -3.23
CA LEU A 125 13.38 -6.26 -2.67
C LEU A 125 14.25 -7.12 -1.73
N GLY A 126 15.55 -6.87 -1.69
CA GLY A 126 16.47 -7.57 -0.81
C GLY A 126 17.59 -6.66 -0.31
N HIS A 127 18.21 -7.09 0.78
CA HIS A 127 19.42 -6.50 1.34
C HIS A 127 20.34 -7.63 1.83
N PRO A 128 21.67 -7.59 1.63
CA PRO A 128 22.56 -8.70 1.96
C PRO A 128 22.55 -9.08 3.44
N ASP A 129 22.34 -8.12 4.33
CA ASP A 129 22.37 -8.32 5.79
C ASP A 129 20.99 -8.63 6.40
N LEU A 130 19.92 -8.68 5.59
CA LEU A 130 18.56 -8.88 6.06
C LEU A 130 17.96 -10.20 5.56
N ALA A 131 17.54 -11.06 6.48
CA ALA A 131 16.70 -12.22 6.18
C ALA A 131 15.23 -11.78 6.17
N ILE A 132 14.61 -11.70 4.99
CA ILE A 132 13.26 -11.20 4.81
C ILE A 132 12.29 -12.34 4.55
N THR A 133 11.38 -12.58 5.48
CA THR A 133 10.25 -13.51 5.30
C THR A 133 9.03 -12.74 4.83
N ARG A 134 8.60 -13.01 3.60
CA ARG A 134 7.44 -12.36 2.97
C ARG A 134 6.21 -13.22 3.10
N VAL A 135 5.13 -12.61 3.55
CA VAL A 135 3.82 -13.26 3.62
C VAL A 135 2.81 -12.37 2.93
N PRO A 136 2.23 -12.84 1.81
CA PRO A 136 1.14 -12.14 1.14
C PRO A 136 -0.11 -12.14 2.03
N VAL A 137 -0.58 -10.94 2.38
CA VAL A 137 -1.74 -10.74 3.27
C VAL A 137 -2.93 -10.11 2.53
N TYR A 138 -2.70 -9.58 1.34
CA TYR A 138 -3.75 -9.04 0.47
C TYR A 138 -3.43 -9.24 -1.01
N ALA A 139 -4.46 -9.17 -1.84
CA ALA A 139 -4.35 -9.09 -3.28
C ALA A 139 -5.03 -7.82 -3.80
N ALA A 140 -4.43 -7.21 -4.82
CA ALA A 140 -5.06 -6.15 -5.60
C ALA A 140 -5.67 -6.78 -6.86
N GLU A 141 -6.95 -6.55 -7.08
CA GLU A 141 -7.69 -7.06 -8.24
C GLU A 141 -8.04 -5.89 -9.15
N ALA A 142 -7.61 -5.96 -10.40
CA ALA A 142 -7.95 -4.96 -11.40
C ALA A 142 -9.44 -5.08 -11.78
N ALA A 143 -10.07 -3.95 -12.08
CA ALA A 143 -11.40 -3.94 -12.67
C ALA A 143 -11.34 -4.55 -14.09
N ASP A 144 -12.25 -5.47 -14.40
CA ASP A 144 -12.33 -6.12 -15.73
C ASP A 144 -12.63 -5.12 -16.86
N ARG A 145 -13.25 -4.00 -16.51
CA ARG A 145 -13.64 -2.92 -17.43
C ARG A 145 -13.38 -1.57 -16.80
N LEU A 146 -13.17 -0.58 -17.66
CA LEU A 146 -13.11 0.80 -17.21
C LEU A 146 -14.46 1.20 -16.58
N PRO A 147 -14.50 1.71 -15.34
CA PRO A 147 -15.75 2.14 -14.74
C PRO A 147 -16.43 3.26 -15.53
N VAL A 148 -17.76 3.24 -15.59
CA VAL A 148 -18.58 4.19 -16.40
C VAL A 148 -18.20 5.67 -16.19
N PRO A 149 -17.95 6.16 -14.95
CA PRO A 149 -17.52 7.55 -14.76
C PRO A 149 -16.19 7.87 -15.43
N ALA A 150 -15.25 6.91 -15.48
CA ALA A 150 -13.98 7.08 -16.18
C ALA A 150 -14.15 7.05 -17.69
N GLU A 151 -15.00 6.15 -18.22
CA GLU A 151 -15.34 6.11 -19.65
C GLU A 151 -15.95 7.43 -20.11
N GLY A 152 -16.90 7.98 -19.36
CA GLY A 152 -17.55 9.26 -19.67
C GLY A 152 -16.55 10.42 -19.75
N LEU A 153 -15.67 10.54 -18.76
CA LEU A 153 -14.66 11.61 -18.74
C LEU A 153 -13.60 11.46 -19.84
N LEU A 154 -13.18 10.24 -20.14
CA LEU A 154 -12.27 9.96 -21.25
C LEU A 154 -12.95 10.24 -22.59
N ALA A 155 -14.26 10.03 -22.70
CA ALA A 155 -15.03 10.36 -23.87
C ALA A 155 -15.20 11.88 -24.09
N GLU A 156 -15.24 12.66 -23.00
CA GLU A 156 -15.26 14.13 -23.02
C GLU A 156 -13.87 14.74 -23.24
N ALA A 157 -12.79 14.01 -22.86
CA ALA A 157 -11.42 14.44 -23.10
C ALA A 157 -11.09 14.45 -24.59
N SER A 158 -10.19 15.36 -25.00
CA SER A 158 -9.79 15.68 -26.38
C SER A 158 -9.79 14.48 -27.34
N PRO A 159 -10.21 14.66 -28.60
CA PRO A 159 -10.17 13.65 -29.67
C PRO A 159 -8.81 12.96 -29.84
N ALA A 160 -7.71 13.65 -29.49
CA ALA A 160 -6.36 13.07 -29.49
C ALA A 160 -6.16 11.93 -28.47
N LEU A 161 -6.78 12.03 -27.30
CA LEU A 161 -6.74 10.95 -26.29
C LEU A 161 -7.58 9.73 -26.72
N ARG A 162 -8.71 9.95 -27.42
CA ARG A 162 -9.51 8.86 -28.00
C ARG A 162 -8.72 8.05 -29.02
N ALA A 163 -7.88 8.71 -29.83
CA ALA A 163 -7.05 8.03 -30.82
C ALA A 163 -5.94 7.17 -30.20
N MET A 164 -5.48 7.50 -28.99
CA MET A 164 -4.43 6.73 -28.28
C MET A 164 -4.95 5.48 -27.56
N PHE A 165 -6.22 5.46 -27.13
CA PHE A 165 -6.81 4.37 -26.32
C PHE A 165 -7.97 3.63 -27.02
N GLY A 166 -8.30 3.99 -28.23
CA GLY A 166 -9.46 3.47 -29.00
C GLY A 166 -9.10 2.39 -30.04
N ARG A 167 -8.15 1.50 -29.74
CA ARG A 167 -7.88 0.29 -30.57
C ARG A 167 -8.09 -0.97 -29.77
#